data_4d17edcb07350543a4cc9157ef551f6f
#
_entry.id   4d17edcb07350543a4cc9157ef551f6f
#
_cell.length_a   1.000
_cell.length_b   1.000
_cell.length_c   1.000
_cell.angle_alpha   90.00
_cell.angle_beta   90.00
_cell.angle_gamma   90.00
#
_symmetry.space_group_name_H-M   'P 1'
#
loop_
_entity.id
_entity.type
_entity.pdbx_description
1 polymer ?
#
loop_
_entity_poly.entity_id
_entity_poly.type
_entity_poly.pdbx_seq_one_letter_code
_entity_poly.pdbx_strand_id
1 'polypeptide(L)'
;MVERELAKLGLVLPDYPKEIGVYIPYRVSGSLLFITGRLPILDNTLQYKGKIGKDLTIPQGTDAARLCAQNILTVVKKAVNGNWSKIKSVTRINGLIN
;
A
#
# COMPACT_ATOMS: atom_id res chain seq x y z
N MET A 1 -13.44 2.85 -10.74
CA MET A 1 -12.16 2.46 -11.35
C MET A 1 -11.38 1.51 -10.46
N VAL A 2 -10.35 1.98 -9.78
CA VAL A 2 -9.52 1.10 -8.94
C VAL A 2 -10.33 0.50 -7.79
N GLU A 3 -11.12 1.32 -7.10
CA GLU A 3 -11.96 0.83 -6.00
C GLU A 3 -12.95 -0.22 -6.47
N ARG A 4 -13.48 -0.08 -7.70
CA ARG A 4 -14.41 -1.05 -8.27
C ARG A 4 -13.72 -2.38 -8.54
N GLU A 5 -12.50 -2.34 -9.07
CA GLU A 5 -11.72 -3.56 -9.32
C GLU A 5 -11.34 -4.24 -8.01
N LEU A 6 -10.98 -3.45 -6.98
CA LEU A 6 -10.68 -3.98 -5.66
C LEU A 6 -11.91 -4.65 -5.03
N ALA A 7 -13.09 -4.03 -5.20
CA ALA A 7 -14.33 -4.60 -4.67
C ALA A 7 -14.63 -5.98 -5.27
N LYS A 8 -14.29 -6.19 -6.55
CA LYS A 8 -14.43 -7.50 -7.19
C LYS A 8 -13.56 -8.56 -6.53
N LEU A 9 -12.45 -8.15 -5.91
CA LEU A 9 -11.54 -9.02 -5.21
C LEU A 9 -11.87 -9.12 -3.71
N GLY A 10 -12.94 -8.47 -3.26
CA GLY A 10 -13.31 -8.41 -1.85
C GLY A 10 -12.43 -7.48 -1.04
N LEU A 11 -11.80 -6.51 -1.68
CA LEU A 11 -10.87 -5.60 -1.02
C LEU A 11 -11.42 -4.18 -0.98
N VAL A 12 -11.12 -3.48 0.12
CA VAL A 12 -11.48 -2.08 0.34
C VAL A 12 -10.22 -1.34 0.74
N LEU A 13 -10.03 -0.13 0.19
CA LEU A 13 -8.88 0.68 0.59
C LEU A 13 -9.06 1.17 2.02
N PRO A 14 -8.03 1.03 2.87
CA PRO A 14 -8.07 1.61 4.21
C PRO A 14 -8.03 3.13 4.14
N ASP A 15 -8.41 3.78 5.24
CA ASP A 15 -8.32 5.23 5.34
C ASP A 15 -6.87 5.68 5.25
N TYR A 16 -6.67 6.89 4.70
CA TYR A 16 -5.34 7.48 4.65
C TYR A 16 -4.84 7.68 6.09
N PRO A 17 -3.68 7.12 6.42
CA PRO A 17 -3.16 7.20 7.79
C PRO A 17 -2.82 8.64 8.16
N LYS A 18 -3.04 8.99 9.42
CA LYS A 18 -2.56 10.26 9.96
C LYS A 18 -1.06 10.17 10.12
N GLU A 19 -0.35 11.08 9.46
CA GLU A 19 1.08 11.14 9.61
C GLU A 19 1.45 11.93 10.85
N ILE A 20 2.51 11.50 11.52
CA ILE A 20 3.01 12.18 12.72
C ILE A 20 4.22 13.01 12.32
N GLY A 21 4.18 14.31 12.63
CA GLY A 21 5.28 15.22 12.30
C GLY A 21 5.27 15.61 10.84
N VAL A 22 6.47 15.73 10.25
CA VAL A 22 6.66 16.21 8.88
C VAL A 22 6.83 15.08 7.86
N TYR A 23 6.48 13.86 8.22
CA TYR A 23 6.62 12.71 7.34
C TYR A 23 5.67 12.81 6.14
N ILE A 24 6.22 12.75 4.95
CA ILE A 24 5.45 12.79 3.71
C ILE A 24 5.59 11.43 3.03
N PRO A 25 4.48 10.69 2.83
CA PRO A 25 4.54 9.32 2.33
C PRO A 25 4.77 9.20 0.83
N TYR A 26 4.80 10.31 0.10
CA TYR A 26 5.04 10.27 -1.34
C TYR A 26 5.76 11.54 -1.81
N ARG A 27 6.36 11.44 -2.99
CA ARG A 27 6.95 12.59 -3.68
C ARG A 27 6.68 12.48 -5.17
N VAL A 28 6.51 13.63 -5.80
CA VAL A 28 6.37 13.73 -7.25
C VAL A 28 7.63 14.37 -7.80
N SER A 29 8.21 13.74 -8.83
CA SER A 29 9.36 14.27 -9.53
C SER A 29 9.09 14.13 -11.03
N GLY A 30 8.85 15.24 -11.71
CA GLY A 30 8.44 15.22 -13.12
C GLY A 30 7.14 14.45 -13.28
N SER A 31 7.18 13.38 -14.06
CA SER A 31 6.03 12.51 -14.29
C SER A 31 6.06 11.25 -13.43
N LEU A 32 6.94 11.18 -12.44
CA LEU A 32 7.08 10.02 -11.56
C LEU A 32 6.52 10.31 -10.17
N LEU A 33 5.79 9.34 -9.63
CA LEU A 33 5.30 9.35 -8.26
C LEU A 33 6.07 8.28 -7.48
N PHE A 34 6.77 8.71 -6.45
CA PHE A 34 7.52 7.83 -5.55
C PHE A 34 6.74 7.67 -4.26
N ILE A 35 6.53 6.43 -3.83
CA ILE A 35 5.86 6.12 -2.58
C ILE A 35 6.90 5.55 -1.62
N THR A 36 6.93 6.05 -0.39
CA THR A 36 7.80 5.51 0.66
C THR A 36 7.30 4.12 1.07
N GLY A 37 8.18 3.35 1.72
CA GLY A 37 7.84 1.99 2.13
C GLY A 37 6.58 1.92 2.97
N ARG A 38 5.74 0.92 2.69
CA ARG A 38 4.52 0.67 3.44
C ARG A 38 4.61 -0.67 4.15
N LEU A 39 4.07 -0.71 5.36
CA LEU A 39 4.02 -1.90 6.19
C LEU A 39 2.61 -2.47 6.20
N PRO A 40 2.42 -3.74 6.60
CA PRO A 40 1.09 -4.34 6.71
C PRO A 40 0.39 -3.87 7.98
N ILE A 41 0.08 -2.57 8.02
CA ILE A 41 -0.57 -1.90 9.15
C ILE A 41 -2.02 -1.61 8.80
N LEU A 42 -2.91 -1.90 9.73
CA LEU A 42 -4.33 -1.57 9.65
C LEU A 42 -4.76 -1.04 11.02
N ASP A 43 -5.46 0.10 11.03
CA ASP A 43 -5.91 0.76 12.26
C ASP A 43 -4.76 0.99 13.25
N ASN A 44 -3.63 1.48 12.73
CA ASN A 44 -2.41 1.78 13.48
C ASN A 44 -1.76 0.57 14.14
N THR A 45 -2.13 -0.64 13.74
CA THR A 45 -1.59 -1.88 14.31
C THR A 45 -0.93 -2.71 13.21
N LEU A 46 0.31 -3.13 13.46
CA LEU A 46 1.01 -4.05 12.58
C LEU A 46 0.31 -5.42 12.65
N GLN A 47 -0.23 -5.86 11.51
CA GLN A 47 -1.04 -7.07 11.45
C GLN A 47 -0.23 -8.35 11.33
N TYR A 48 0.94 -8.27 10.71
CA TYR A 48 1.78 -9.44 10.44
C TYR A 48 3.21 -9.12 10.83
N LYS A 49 3.80 -9.94 11.70
CA LYS A 49 5.15 -9.72 12.19
C LYS A 49 5.86 -11.06 12.30
N GLY A 50 7.07 -11.13 11.75
CA GLY A 50 7.91 -12.33 11.84
C GLY A 50 8.35 -12.84 10.50
N LYS A 51 9.01 -13.99 10.51
CA LYS A 51 9.53 -14.64 9.32
C LYS A 51 8.52 -15.61 8.74
N ILE A 52 8.38 -15.60 7.43
CA ILE A 52 7.54 -16.57 6.73
C ILE A 52 8.20 -17.93 6.81
N GLY A 53 7.41 -18.93 7.20
CA GLY A 53 7.89 -20.29 7.41
C GLY A 53 8.31 -20.58 8.85
N LYS A 54 8.47 -19.55 9.67
CA LYS A 54 8.79 -19.69 11.10
C LYS A 54 7.67 -19.12 11.96
N ASP A 55 7.42 -17.81 11.85
CA ASP A 55 6.41 -17.11 12.64
C ASP A 55 5.09 -16.96 11.89
N LEU A 56 5.16 -16.95 10.57
CA LEU A 56 4.02 -16.75 9.67
C LEU A 56 3.96 -17.88 8.65
N THR A 57 2.75 -18.26 8.29
CA THR A 57 2.52 -19.18 7.17
C THR A 57 2.65 -18.42 5.84
N ILE A 58 2.76 -19.16 4.73
CA ILE A 58 2.77 -18.57 3.40
C ILE A 58 1.48 -17.80 3.12
N PRO A 59 0.27 -18.35 3.41
CA PRO A 59 -0.97 -17.57 3.24
C PRO A 59 -0.98 -16.27 4.04
N GLN A 60 -0.45 -16.28 5.27
CA GLN A 60 -0.34 -15.05 6.07
C GLN A 60 0.62 -14.05 5.44
N GLY A 61 1.73 -14.52 4.86
CA GLY A 61 2.66 -13.67 4.11
C GLY A 61 1.99 -13.03 2.89
N THR A 62 1.16 -13.79 2.19
CA THR A 62 0.39 -13.29 1.05
C THR A 62 -0.58 -12.21 1.49
N ASP A 63 -1.28 -12.41 2.61
CA ASP A 63 -2.20 -11.42 3.15
C ASP A 63 -1.46 -10.15 3.59
N ALA A 64 -0.25 -10.31 4.17
CA ALA A 64 0.59 -9.18 4.55
C ALA A 64 0.98 -8.36 3.32
N ALA A 65 1.40 -9.00 2.24
CA ALA A 65 1.75 -8.33 1.00
C ALA A 65 0.55 -7.61 0.40
N ARG A 66 -0.63 -8.23 0.45
CA ARG A 66 -1.87 -7.61 -0.02
C ARG A 66 -2.20 -6.34 0.76
N LEU A 67 -2.06 -6.39 2.08
CA LEU A 67 -2.30 -5.22 2.92
C LEU A 67 -1.30 -4.10 2.63
N CYS A 68 -0.03 -4.43 2.42
CA CYS A 68 0.98 -3.45 2.00
C CYS A 68 0.57 -2.79 0.68
N ALA A 69 0.10 -3.57 -0.29
CA ALA A 69 -0.35 -3.04 -1.57
C ALA A 69 -1.58 -2.12 -1.41
N GLN A 70 -2.52 -2.49 -0.55
CA GLN A 70 -3.67 -1.64 -0.25
C GLN A 70 -3.21 -0.32 0.37
N ASN A 71 -2.23 -0.35 1.26
CA ASN A 71 -1.68 0.86 1.88
C ASN A 71 -0.97 1.73 0.85
N ILE A 72 -0.27 1.14 -0.11
CA ILE A 72 0.33 1.88 -1.23
C ILE A 72 -0.76 2.57 -2.06
N LEU A 73 -1.82 1.83 -2.41
CA LEU A 73 -2.91 2.39 -3.22
C LEU A 73 -3.63 3.53 -2.50
N THR A 74 -3.75 3.45 -1.18
CA THR A 74 -4.33 4.55 -0.38
C THR A 74 -3.50 5.83 -0.54
N VAL A 75 -2.18 5.71 -0.50
CA VAL A 75 -1.28 6.85 -0.69
C VAL A 75 -1.37 7.38 -2.12
N VAL A 76 -1.41 6.48 -3.11
CA VAL A 76 -1.56 6.88 -4.52
C VAL A 76 -2.86 7.65 -4.72
N LYS A 77 -3.96 7.16 -4.17
CA LYS A 77 -5.25 7.83 -4.25
C LYS A 77 -5.16 9.26 -3.70
N LYS A 78 -4.50 9.42 -2.56
CA LYS A 78 -4.30 10.74 -1.95
C LYS A 78 -3.47 11.64 -2.87
N ALA A 79 -2.39 11.11 -3.43
CA ALA A 79 -1.48 11.87 -4.28
C ALA A 79 -2.16 12.39 -5.54
N VAL A 80 -3.10 11.65 -6.11
CA VAL A 80 -3.83 12.04 -7.32
C VAL A 80 -5.21 12.61 -7.04
N ASN A 81 -5.55 12.83 -5.77
CA ASN A 81 -6.87 13.34 -5.34
C ASN A 81 -8.03 12.50 -5.89
N GLY A 82 -7.85 11.18 -5.91
CA GLY A 82 -8.87 10.25 -6.40
C GLY A 82 -8.97 10.15 -7.91
N ASN A 83 -8.19 10.93 -8.64
CA ASN A 83 -8.20 10.89 -10.11
C ASN A 83 -7.21 9.85 -10.62
N TRP A 84 -7.62 8.59 -10.62
CA TRP A 84 -6.76 7.48 -11.03
C TRP A 84 -6.29 7.55 -12.48
N SER A 85 -6.99 8.32 -13.33
CA SER A 85 -6.59 8.46 -14.74
C SER A 85 -5.24 9.14 -14.91
N LYS A 86 -4.73 9.82 -13.88
CA LYS A 86 -3.39 10.39 -13.88
C LYS A 86 -2.29 9.34 -13.85
N ILE A 87 -2.61 8.12 -13.40
CA ILE A 87 -1.65 7.03 -13.34
C ILE A 87 -1.67 6.28 -14.66
N LYS A 88 -0.53 6.27 -15.35
CA LYS A 88 -0.38 5.60 -16.65
C LYS A 88 0.08 4.16 -16.49
N SER A 89 1.08 3.94 -15.64
CA SER A 89 1.66 2.62 -15.45
C SER A 89 2.45 2.57 -14.15
N VAL A 90 2.75 1.35 -13.71
CA VAL A 90 3.66 1.13 -12.60
C VAL A 90 5.04 0.87 -13.18
N THR A 91 6.01 1.69 -12.78
CA THR A 91 7.37 1.60 -13.29
C THR A 91 8.20 0.58 -12.51
N ARG A 92 8.01 0.54 -11.18
CA ARG A 92 8.82 -0.32 -10.33
C ARG A 92 8.09 -0.64 -9.02
N ILE A 93 8.21 -1.88 -8.58
CA ILE A 93 7.73 -2.33 -7.27
C ILE A 93 8.89 -3.08 -6.59
N ASN A 94 9.18 -2.72 -5.35
CA ASN A 94 10.16 -3.44 -4.52
C ASN A 94 9.44 -4.09 -3.36
N GLY A 95 9.70 -5.37 -3.14
CA GLY A 95 9.18 -6.10 -1.99
C GLY A 95 10.32 -6.61 -1.12
N LEU A 96 10.20 -6.43 0.20
CA LEU A 96 11.13 -6.97 1.17
C LEU A 96 10.41 -8.00 2.01
N ILE A 97 10.90 -9.24 1.96
CA ILE A 97 10.28 -10.38 2.63
C ILE A 97 11.32 -10.99 3.56
N ASN A 98 10.90 -11.26 4.80
CA ASN A 98 11.78 -11.87 5.80
C ASN A 98 11.40 -13.34 6.06
#